data_11f7b74186572dd3dc212d6d29f401fd
#
_entry.id   11f7b74186572dd3dc212d6d29f401fd
#
_cell.length_a   1.000
_cell.length_b   1.000
_cell.length_c   1.000
_cell.angle_alpha   90.00
_cell.angle_beta   90.00
_cell.angle_gamma   90.00
#
_symmetry.space_group_name_H-M   'P 1'
#
loop_
_entity.id
_entity.type
_entity.pdbx_description
1 polymer ?
#
loop_
_entity_poly.entity_id
_entity_poly.type
_entity_poly.pdbx_seq_one_letter_code
_entity_poly.pdbx_strand_id
1 'polypeptide(L)'
;MPLSPPAIYPHRAHVPVLISVPHAGRDYPDWLIALCKGGAQALHALEDPLVDDLVEGTVDKGIGAVIARTPRAAVDCNRAEDEIDPTVIRSGPIASLSARARGGLGIVPGRTAMHGPLWRQPIPRHEL
;
A
#
# COMPACT_ATOMS: atom_id res chain seq x y z
N MET A 1 13.72 5.40 7.32
CA MET A 1 12.66 6.30 7.80
C MET A 1 11.39 5.46 7.99
N PRO A 2 10.69 5.56 9.11
CA PRO A 2 9.47 4.80 9.32
C PRO A 2 8.39 5.14 8.28
N LEU A 3 7.43 4.23 8.08
CA LEU A 3 6.30 4.46 7.19
C LEU A 3 5.40 5.58 7.76
N SER A 4 4.83 6.38 6.87
CA SER A 4 3.97 7.51 7.26
C SER A 4 2.62 7.04 7.78
N PRO A 5 2.11 7.59 8.90
CA PRO A 5 0.75 7.29 9.35
C PRO A 5 -0.29 7.82 8.35
N PRO A 6 -1.50 7.22 8.29
CA PRO A 6 -2.56 7.71 7.43
C PRO A 6 -3.05 9.10 7.84
N ALA A 7 -3.60 9.85 6.89
CA ALA A 7 -4.40 11.02 7.20
C ALA A 7 -5.80 10.57 7.64
N ILE A 8 -6.26 11.09 8.79
CA ILE A 8 -7.56 10.76 9.35
C ILE A 8 -8.40 12.03 9.42
N TYR A 9 -9.55 12.02 8.77
CA TYR A 9 -10.53 13.09 8.77
C TYR A 9 -11.75 12.64 9.57
N PRO A 10 -12.06 13.29 10.71
CA PRO A 10 -13.17 12.87 11.56
C PRO A 10 -14.50 13.10 10.87
N HIS A 11 -15.41 12.14 11.07
CA HIS A 11 -16.77 12.23 10.54
C HIS A 11 -17.62 13.26 11.32
N ARG A 12 -18.31 14.17 10.61
CA ARG A 12 -19.18 15.21 11.17
C ARG A 12 -20.52 15.34 10.45
N ALA A 13 -20.70 14.62 9.34
CA ALA A 13 -21.95 14.63 8.57
C ALA A 13 -23.02 13.73 9.22
N HIS A 14 -24.30 13.92 8.82
CA HIS A 14 -25.40 13.10 9.32
C HIS A 14 -25.59 11.76 8.61
N VAL A 15 -24.79 11.47 7.61
CA VAL A 15 -24.86 10.20 6.84
C VAL A 15 -23.83 9.20 7.37
N PRO A 16 -24.20 7.91 7.56
CA PRO A 16 -23.29 6.92 8.12
C PRO A 16 -22.32 6.36 7.06
N VAL A 17 -21.44 7.23 6.54
CA VAL A 17 -20.47 6.88 5.49
C VAL A 17 -19.06 7.19 5.98
N LEU A 18 -18.15 6.26 5.79
CA LEU A 18 -16.70 6.43 5.95
C LEU A 18 -16.02 6.11 4.63
N ILE A 19 -15.13 6.99 4.19
CA ILE A 19 -14.34 6.79 2.98
C ILE A 19 -12.98 6.21 3.36
N SER A 20 -12.55 5.17 2.64
CA SER A 20 -11.20 4.62 2.73
C SER A 20 -10.49 4.79 1.39
N VAL A 21 -9.31 5.43 1.42
CA VAL A 21 -8.44 5.62 0.26
C VAL A 21 -7.10 4.90 0.53
N PRO A 22 -7.01 3.59 0.21
CA PRO A 22 -5.88 2.76 0.63
C PRO A 22 -4.65 2.89 -0.27
N HIS A 23 -4.76 3.43 -1.48
CA HIS A 23 -3.72 3.32 -2.51
C HIS A 23 -3.24 4.67 -3.08
N ALA A 24 -3.60 5.80 -2.47
CA ALA A 24 -3.16 7.12 -2.92
C ALA A 24 -1.84 7.57 -2.26
N GLY A 25 -1.28 6.76 -1.36
CA GLY A 25 -0.06 7.12 -0.62
C GLY A 25 1.17 7.29 -1.51
N ARG A 26 1.89 8.40 -1.29
CA ARG A 26 3.07 8.81 -2.08
C ARG A 26 4.29 9.15 -1.23
N ASP A 27 4.26 8.85 0.06
CA ASP A 27 5.41 9.07 0.96
C ASP A 27 6.39 7.90 0.84
N TYR A 28 7.18 7.89 -0.25
CA TYR A 28 8.14 6.84 -0.56
C TYR A 28 9.41 6.98 0.27
N PRO A 29 9.71 6.06 1.20
CA PRO A 29 11.00 6.06 1.88
C PRO A 29 12.12 5.64 0.91
N ASP A 30 13.32 6.21 1.07
CA ASP A 30 14.46 5.95 0.19
C ASP A 30 14.82 4.47 0.07
N TRP A 31 14.69 3.72 1.17
CA TRP A 31 14.98 2.28 1.17
C TRP A 31 14.04 1.51 0.24
N LEU A 32 12.76 1.91 0.14
CA LEU A 32 11.77 1.26 -0.71
C LEU A 32 12.13 1.44 -2.20
N ILE A 33 12.50 2.67 -2.57
CA ILE A 33 12.96 2.99 -3.94
C ILE A 33 14.24 2.22 -4.27
N ALA A 34 15.20 2.18 -3.34
CA ALA A 34 16.48 1.49 -3.54
C ALA A 34 16.33 -0.02 -3.72
N LEU A 35 15.37 -0.66 -3.04
CA LEU A 35 15.10 -2.09 -3.18
C LEU A 35 14.31 -2.44 -4.44
N CYS A 36 13.63 -1.49 -5.07
CA CYS A 36 12.86 -1.73 -6.29
C CYS A 36 13.75 -1.84 -7.52
N LYS A 37 13.57 -2.89 -8.33
CA LYS A 37 14.31 -3.10 -9.59
C LYS A 37 14.07 -2.00 -10.61
N GLY A 38 12.83 -1.53 -10.72
CA GLY A 38 12.41 -0.47 -11.65
C GLY A 38 12.43 0.93 -11.03
N GLY A 39 12.98 1.08 -9.80
CA GLY A 39 13.01 2.37 -9.10
C GLY A 39 11.61 2.93 -8.84
N ALA A 40 11.51 4.24 -8.65
CA ALA A 40 10.26 4.93 -8.33
C ALA A 40 9.16 4.71 -9.39
N GLN A 41 9.50 4.65 -10.67
CA GLN A 41 8.51 4.49 -11.74
C GLN A 41 7.72 3.18 -11.64
N ALA A 42 8.39 2.08 -11.26
CA ALA A 42 7.71 0.80 -11.07
C ALA A 42 6.81 0.79 -9.84
N LEU A 43 7.15 1.55 -8.80
CA LEU A 43 6.35 1.71 -7.59
C LEU A 43 5.11 2.56 -7.86
N HIS A 44 5.25 3.65 -8.62
CA HIS A 44 4.13 4.52 -9.01
C HIS A 44 3.05 3.76 -9.82
N ALA A 45 3.42 2.69 -10.54
CA ALA A 45 2.46 1.85 -11.26
C ALA A 45 1.46 1.11 -10.33
N LEU A 46 1.70 1.12 -9.01
CA LEU A 46 0.80 0.55 -8.00
C LEU A 46 -0.14 1.57 -7.36
N GLU A 47 0.06 2.86 -7.61
CA GLU A 47 -0.78 3.92 -7.07
C GLU A 47 -2.15 3.96 -7.75
N ASP A 48 -3.14 4.43 -7.01
CA ASP A 48 -4.39 4.96 -7.56
C ASP A 48 -4.29 6.50 -7.50
N PRO A 49 -3.67 7.13 -8.53
CA PRO A 49 -3.34 8.54 -8.48
C PRO A 49 -4.59 9.41 -8.42
N LEU A 50 -4.51 10.53 -7.68
CA LEU A 50 -5.56 11.55 -7.55
C LEU A 50 -6.86 11.09 -6.85
N VAL A 51 -6.91 9.89 -6.27
CA VAL A 51 -8.12 9.45 -5.55
C VAL A 51 -8.29 10.23 -4.25
N ASP A 52 -7.21 10.63 -3.60
CA ASP A 52 -7.21 11.55 -2.46
C ASP A 52 -7.82 12.92 -2.83
N ASP A 53 -7.47 13.49 -3.98
CA ASP A 53 -8.05 14.75 -4.48
C ASP A 53 -9.55 14.59 -4.80
N LEU A 54 -9.96 13.46 -5.37
CA LEU A 54 -11.37 13.18 -5.69
C LEU A 54 -12.28 13.19 -4.46
N VAL A 55 -11.78 12.81 -3.29
CA VAL A 55 -12.57 12.74 -2.05
C VAL A 55 -12.54 14.03 -1.24
N GLU A 56 -11.66 14.98 -1.57
CA GLU A 56 -11.49 16.24 -0.83
C GLU A 56 -12.81 16.98 -0.62
N GLY A 57 -13.57 17.22 -1.69
CA GLY A 57 -14.87 17.89 -1.62
C GLY A 57 -15.91 17.15 -0.77
N THR A 58 -15.75 15.84 -0.54
CA THR A 58 -16.60 15.04 0.33
C THR A 58 -16.17 15.18 1.78
N VAL A 59 -14.86 15.22 2.04
CA VAL A 59 -14.27 15.50 3.35
C VAL A 59 -14.67 16.90 3.83
N ASP A 60 -14.66 17.89 2.95
CA ASP A 60 -15.08 19.27 3.27
C ASP A 60 -16.55 19.36 3.71
N LYS A 61 -17.38 18.45 3.20
CA LYS A 61 -18.79 18.31 3.64
C LYS A 61 -18.94 17.53 4.95
N GLY A 62 -17.85 17.16 5.60
CA GLY A 62 -17.83 16.50 6.90
C GLY A 62 -17.94 14.98 6.86
N ILE A 63 -17.83 14.34 5.69
CA ILE A 63 -17.71 12.88 5.59
C ILE A 63 -16.35 12.46 6.13
N GLY A 64 -16.34 11.48 7.03
CA GLY A 64 -15.10 10.92 7.57
C GLY A 64 -14.30 10.18 6.51
N ALA A 65 -12.97 10.30 6.57
CA ALA A 65 -12.09 9.60 5.65
C ALA A 65 -10.80 9.12 6.33
N VAL A 66 -10.27 8.00 5.83
CA VAL A 66 -8.92 7.51 6.13
C VAL A 66 -8.18 7.38 4.81
N ILE A 67 -7.10 8.14 4.67
CA ILE A 67 -6.31 8.22 3.43
C ILE A 67 -4.90 7.73 3.73
N ALA A 68 -4.46 6.67 3.07
CA ALA A 68 -3.11 6.17 3.20
C ALA A 68 -2.10 7.20 2.68
N ARG A 69 -1.02 7.44 3.43
CA ARG A 69 0.16 8.19 3.00
C ARG A 69 1.30 7.27 2.61
N THR A 70 1.41 6.15 3.33
CA THR A 70 2.30 5.07 2.96
C THR A 70 1.93 4.53 1.57
N PRO A 71 2.90 4.37 0.65
CA PRO A 71 2.61 3.87 -0.68
C PRO A 71 2.16 2.41 -0.65
N ARG A 72 1.23 2.04 -1.52
CA ARG A 72 0.74 0.68 -1.69
C ARG A 72 1.86 -0.35 -1.87
N ALA A 73 2.96 0.06 -2.49
CA ALA A 73 4.14 -0.79 -2.67
C ALA A 73 4.76 -1.28 -1.36
N ALA A 74 4.66 -0.50 -0.27
CA ALA A 74 5.13 -0.92 1.04
C ALA A 74 4.08 -1.75 1.78
N VAL A 75 2.82 -1.30 1.78
CA VAL A 75 1.70 -2.00 2.43
C VAL A 75 0.42 -1.76 1.64
N ASP A 76 -0.17 -2.83 1.11
CA ASP A 76 -1.49 -2.77 0.50
C ASP A 76 -2.56 -2.88 1.59
N CYS A 77 -3.11 -1.72 2.01
CA CYS A 77 -4.14 -1.63 3.05
C CYS A 77 -5.49 -2.26 2.64
N ASN A 78 -5.60 -2.79 1.43
CA ASN A 78 -6.75 -3.55 0.95
C ASN A 78 -6.44 -5.06 0.82
N ARG A 79 -5.54 -5.56 1.67
CA ARG A 79 -5.18 -6.98 1.80
C ARG A 79 -5.22 -7.41 3.26
N ALA A 80 -5.39 -8.71 3.47
CA ALA A 80 -5.31 -9.29 4.80
C ALA A 80 -3.85 -9.28 5.29
N GLU A 81 -3.65 -9.09 6.59
CA GLU A 81 -2.32 -9.00 7.22
C GLU A 81 -1.51 -10.30 7.13
N ASP A 82 -2.17 -11.43 6.90
CA ASP A 82 -1.57 -12.75 6.73
C ASP A 82 -1.26 -13.10 5.27
N GLU A 83 -1.65 -12.26 4.30
CA GLU A 83 -1.29 -12.43 2.88
C GLU A 83 0.16 -12.03 2.61
N ILE A 84 1.08 -12.69 3.31
CA ILE A 84 2.53 -12.45 3.23
C ILE A 84 3.17 -13.48 2.30
N ASP A 85 3.80 -13.02 1.22
CA ASP A 85 4.64 -13.85 0.35
C ASP A 85 6.08 -13.91 0.90
N PRO A 86 6.58 -15.11 1.29
CA PRO A 86 7.94 -15.25 1.84
C PRO A 86 9.05 -14.94 0.84
N THR A 87 8.73 -14.91 -0.45
CA THR A 87 9.68 -14.49 -1.49
C THR A 87 9.81 -12.96 -1.57
N VAL A 88 8.83 -12.24 -1.03
CA VAL A 88 8.78 -10.77 -0.98
C VAL A 88 9.23 -10.24 0.37
N ILE A 89 8.75 -10.81 1.46
CA ILE A 89 9.13 -10.42 2.82
C ILE A 89 9.91 -11.55 3.46
N ARG A 90 11.04 -11.25 4.04
CA ARG A 90 11.80 -12.22 4.83
C ARG A 90 11.08 -12.50 6.15
N SER A 91 10.18 -13.47 6.13
CA SER A 91 9.41 -13.92 7.29
C SER A 91 9.60 -15.41 7.54
N GLY A 92 9.18 -15.88 8.71
CA GLY A 92 9.16 -17.30 9.03
C GLY A 92 8.21 -18.13 8.16
N PRO A 93 8.06 -19.41 8.44
CA PRO A 93 7.24 -20.32 7.63
C PRO A 93 5.78 -19.86 7.56
N ILE A 94 5.21 -19.91 6.37
CA ILE A 94 3.82 -19.54 6.09
C ILE A 94 3.03 -20.80 5.86
N ALA A 95 1.92 -20.95 6.57
CA ALA A 95 1.08 -22.13 6.54
C ALA A 95 0.36 -22.31 5.19
N SER A 96 -0.12 -21.22 4.60
CA SER A 96 -0.74 -21.23 3.27
C SER A 96 -0.78 -19.82 2.67
N LEU A 97 -0.51 -19.74 1.37
CA LEU A 97 -0.67 -18.49 0.62
C LEU A 97 -1.98 -18.51 -0.15
N SER A 98 -2.71 -17.39 -0.13
CA SER A 98 -3.83 -17.20 -1.05
C SER A 98 -3.34 -17.24 -2.50
N ALA A 99 -4.24 -17.57 -3.45
CA ALA A 99 -3.90 -17.52 -4.87
C ALA A 99 -3.44 -16.11 -5.29
N ARG A 100 -3.97 -15.10 -4.65
CA ARG A 100 -3.65 -13.69 -4.88
C ARG A 100 -2.24 -13.34 -4.41
N ALA A 101 -1.85 -13.75 -3.21
CA ALA A 101 -0.49 -13.57 -2.68
C ALA A 101 0.54 -14.33 -3.54
N ARG A 102 0.25 -15.57 -3.95
CA ARG A 102 1.10 -16.34 -4.89
C ARG A 102 1.25 -15.63 -6.25
N GLY A 103 0.24 -14.89 -6.68
CA GLY A 103 0.27 -14.06 -7.89
C GLY A 103 1.06 -12.76 -7.76
N GLY A 104 1.63 -12.48 -6.58
CA GLY A 104 2.38 -11.25 -6.30
C GLY A 104 1.51 -10.09 -5.83
N LEU A 105 0.27 -10.36 -5.39
CA LEU A 105 -0.70 -9.38 -4.90
C LEU A 105 -1.02 -9.59 -3.42
N GLY A 106 -0.02 -9.91 -2.61
CA GLY A 106 -0.12 -9.97 -1.16
C GLY A 106 -0.13 -8.57 -0.51
N ILE A 107 -0.02 -8.56 0.82
CA ILE A 107 0.01 -7.31 1.60
C ILE A 107 1.19 -6.40 1.20
N VAL A 108 2.32 -6.98 0.78
CA VAL A 108 3.38 -6.27 0.07
C VAL A 108 3.41 -6.82 -1.36
N PRO A 109 3.05 -6.00 -2.36
CA PRO A 109 3.05 -6.44 -3.74
C PRO A 109 4.43 -6.90 -4.20
N GLY A 110 4.52 -8.09 -4.79
CA GLY A 110 5.78 -8.68 -5.26
C GLY A 110 6.06 -8.41 -6.74
N ARG A 111 5.01 -8.07 -7.52
CA ARG A 111 5.11 -7.88 -8.97
C ARG A 111 4.00 -6.99 -9.52
N THR A 112 4.24 -6.42 -10.68
CA THR A 112 3.20 -5.77 -11.50
C THR A 112 3.14 -6.41 -12.89
N ALA A 113 2.02 -6.22 -13.59
CA ALA A 113 1.87 -6.71 -14.97
C ALA A 113 2.89 -6.06 -15.91
N MET A 114 3.18 -4.77 -15.71
CA MET A 114 4.07 -3.98 -16.58
C MET A 114 5.56 -4.23 -16.29
N HIS A 115 5.94 -4.34 -15.01
CA HIS A 115 7.35 -4.38 -14.60
C HIS A 115 7.82 -5.76 -14.13
N GLY A 116 6.91 -6.75 -14.05
CA GLY A 116 7.25 -8.06 -13.50
C GLY A 116 7.63 -8.01 -12.02
N PRO A 117 8.60 -8.83 -11.55
CA PRO A 117 9.06 -8.82 -10.17
C PRO A 117 9.64 -7.47 -9.75
N LEU A 118 9.17 -6.92 -8.63
CA LEU A 118 9.51 -5.57 -8.17
C LEU A 118 10.81 -5.51 -7.38
N TRP A 119 11.10 -6.51 -6.56
CA TRP A 119 12.15 -6.41 -5.56
C TRP A 119 13.46 -7.07 -5.99
N ARG A 120 14.59 -6.44 -5.64
CA ARG A 120 15.96 -6.97 -5.85
C ARG A 120 16.28 -8.13 -4.92
N GLN A 121 15.71 -8.08 -3.72
CA GLN A 121 15.83 -9.07 -2.65
C GLN A 121 14.60 -9.00 -1.75
N PRO A 122 14.34 -10.02 -0.93
CA PRO A 122 13.24 -9.95 0.03
C PRO A 122 13.40 -8.77 1.00
N ILE A 123 12.32 -8.05 1.23
CA ILE A 123 12.28 -6.89 2.12
C ILE A 123 12.45 -7.38 3.56
N PRO A 124 13.39 -6.81 4.34
CA PRO A 124 13.51 -7.12 5.75
C PRO A 124 12.25 -6.66 6.52
N ARG A 125 11.71 -7.52 7.37
CA ARG A 125 10.46 -7.22 8.10
C ARG A 125 10.53 -5.97 8.98
N HIS A 126 11.70 -5.61 9.47
CA HIS A 126 11.88 -4.43 10.33
C HIS A 126 11.80 -3.10 9.58
N GLU A 127 11.77 -3.11 8.25
CA GLU A 127 11.55 -1.93 7.42
C GLU A 127 10.06 -1.63 7.22
N LEU A 128 9.20 -2.62 7.40
CA LEU A 128 7.74 -2.53 7.27
C LEU A 128 7.07 -2.31 8.64
#